data_328b21b889ffcb7d71de33a0be64f657
#
_entry.id   328b21b889ffcb7d71de33a0be64f657
#
_cell.length_a   1.000
_cell.length_b   1.000
_cell.length_c   1.000
_cell.angle_alpha   90.00
_cell.angle_beta   90.00
_cell.angle_gamma   90.00
#
_symmetry.space_group_name_H-M   'P 1'
#
loop_
_entity.id
_entity.type
_entity.pdbx_description
1 polymer ?
#
loop_
_entity_poly.entity_id
_entity_poly.type
_entity_poly.pdbx_seq_one_letter_code
_entity_poly.pdbx_strand_id
1 'polypeptide(L)'
;MYKFYLDKILMPITPSKLQTSIKNKNKTITLINEGEINILKTAGLTEISFEVLLPMINNYPFAVYQNGFQSAGYFLEKIENLKTSKQPFQFIVSRIYEKKLLFSTNMKVSLEDYEIVEDANEGDCIKVSINLKQYRDYGTKTVDIKLDPYKPKPIIKVTTERPTTTTSSTSKTSSASQAAKTVTKGCTVIANGYLFRDSYGNGRGQYRSNYKGKINFINTKGSHPYHLTDMNGGWQGWMLASAIRVV
;
A
#
# COMPACT_ATOMS: atom_id res chain seq x y z
N MET A 1 2.78 1.36 39.70
CA MET A 1 3.60 0.17 39.39
C MET A 1 3.73 0.04 37.87
N TYR A 2 4.95 -0.20 37.39
CA TYR A 2 5.19 -0.46 35.97
C TYR A 2 5.43 -1.94 35.76
N LYS A 3 4.88 -2.52 34.66
CA LYS A 3 5.15 -3.88 34.23
C LYS A 3 5.56 -3.87 32.76
N PHE A 4 6.69 -4.51 32.48
CA PHE A 4 7.24 -4.63 31.13
C PHE A 4 7.17 -6.07 30.67
N TYR A 5 6.58 -6.28 29.49
CA TYR A 5 6.48 -7.60 28.88
C TYR A 5 7.17 -7.60 27.51
N LEU A 6 8.02 -8.58 27.31
CA LEU A 6 8.52 -8.97 25.99
C LEU A 6 7.78 -10.24 25.58
N ASP A 7 6.87 -10.13 24.63
CA ASP A 7 5.89 -11.18 24.32
C ASP A 7 5.08 -11.55 25.58
N LYS A 8 5.20 -12.78 26.05
CA LYS A 8 4.51 -13.28 27.25
C LYS A 8 5.38 -13.22 28.53
N ILE A 9 6.57 -12.68 28.44
CA ILE A 9 7.58 -12.73 29.51
C ILE A 9 7.54 -11.38 30.25
N LEU A 10 7.21 -11.44 31.55
CA LEU A 10 7.33 -10.28 32.44
C LEU A 10 8.79 -10.09 32.82
N MET A 11 9.33 -8.89 32.60
CA MET A 11 10.67 -8.53 33.05
C MET A 11 10.67 -8.40 34.58
N PRO A 12 11.65 -9.04 35.27
CA PRO A 12 11.66 -9.15 36.73
C PRO A 12 11.87 -7.79 37.41
N ILE A 13 12.74 -6.96 36.86
CA ILE A 13 13.02 -5.61 37.35
C ILE A 13 12.61 -4.63 36.23
N THR A 14 11.83 -3.62 36.62
CA THR A 14 11.42 -2.57 35.67
C THR A 14 12.61 -1.73 35.24
N PRO A 15 12.77 -1.48 33.94
CA PRO A 15 13.78 -0.55 33.44
C PRO A 15 13.72 0.82 34.11
N SER A 16 14.87 1.36 34.48
CA SER A 16 14.99 2.72 35.05
C SER A 16 14.67 3.78 34.00
N LYS A 17 14.96 3.51 32.73
CA LYS A 17 14.74 4.40 31.59
C LYS A 17 14.16 3.63 30.42
N LEU A 18 13.10 4.17 29.83
CA LEU A 18 12.54 3.72 28.58
C LEU A 18 12.57 4.89 27.58
N GLN A 19 13.30 4.73 26.50
CA GLN A 19 13.37 5.73 25.44
C GLN A 19 12.61 5.25 24.22
N THR A 20 11.67 6.06 23.76
CA THR A 20 10.91 5.83 22.54
C THR A 20 11.23 6.93 21.54
N SER A 21 11.73 6.57 20.37
CA SER A 21 12.11 7.50 19.31
C SER A 21 11.19 7.32 18.11
N ILE A 22 10.54 8.42 17.71
CA ILE A 22 9.64 8.46 16.55
C ILE A 22 10.17 9.54 15.62
N LYS A 23 10.70 9.14 14.46
CA LYS A 23 11.31 10.05 13.48
C LYS A 23 10.55 10.02 12.18
N ASN A 24 10.32 11.16 11.57
CA ASN A 24 9.79 11.25 10.22
C ASN A 24 10.88 10.94 9.19
N LYS A 25 10.49 10.41 8.04
CA LYS A 25 11.38 10.17 6.88
C LYS A 25 11.44 11.41 5.97
N ASN A 26 11.45 12.60 6.55
CA ASN A 26 11.51 13.87 5.81
C ASN A 26 12.78 13.95 4.94
N LYS A 27 12.70 14.74 3.89
CA LYS A 27 13.84 15.02 3.00
C LYS A 27 14.01 16.51 2.85
N THR A 28 15.18 17.02 3.21
CA THR A 28 15.58 18.39 2.96
C THR A 28 16.18 18.50 1.55
N ILE A 29 15.80 19.52 0.81
CA ILE A 29 16.32 19.84 -0.52
C ILE A 29 16.72 21.32 -0.52
N THR A 30 17.91 21.62 -1.00
CA THR A 30 18.36 22.98 -1.22
C THR A 30 17.93 23.45 -2.61
N LEU A 31 17.19 24.54 -2.66
CA LEU A 31 16.77 25.19 -3.90
C LEU A 31 17.76 26.29 -4.29
N ILE A 32 17.97 26.46 -5.59
CA ILE A 32 18.81 27.54 -6.12
C ILE A 32 18.07 28.87 -5.85
N ASN A 33 18.72 29.77 -5.13
CA ASN A 33 18.25 31.11 -4.75
C ASN A 33 17.05 31.17 -3.76
N GLU A 34 16.54 30.05 -3.26
CA GLU A 34 15.39 30.05 -2.34
C GLU A 34 15.72 29.41 -0.97
N GLY A 35 16.96 28.89 -0.80
CA GLY A 35 17.38 28.25 0.44
C GLY A 35 16.93 26.79 0.55
N GLU A 36 16.70 26.31 1.77
CA GLU A 36 16.34 24.93 2.04
C GLU A 36 14.84 24.77 2.25
N ILE A 37 14.27 23.73 1.64
CA ILE A 37 12.90 23.28 1.89
C ILE A 37 12.90 21.90 2.53
N ASN A 38 11.99 21.66 3.47
CA ASN A 38 11.80 20.37 4.11
C ASN A 38 10.52 19.70 3.59
N ILE A 39 10.69 18.64 2.80
CA ILE A 39 9.58 17.83 2.29
C ILE A 39 9.16 16.88 3.41
N LEU A 40 7.96 17.10 3.95
CA LEU A 40 7.39 16.28 4.99
C LEU A 40 6.94 14.93 4.42
N LYS A 41 7.41 13.85 5.05
CA LYS A 41 7.04 12.48 4.72
C LYS A 41 6.42 11.79 5.93
N THR A 42 5.84 10.61 5.70
CA THR A 42 5.27 9.79 6.76
C THR A 42 6.30 9.42 7.83
N ALA A 43 5.81 9.22 9.05
CA ALA A 43 6.64 8.74 10.16
C ALA A 43 7.30 7.39 9.83
N GLY A 44 8.55 7.27 10.20
CA GLY A 44 9.30 6.01 10.16
C GLY A 44 8.76 5.00 11.18
N LEU A 45 9.49 3.93 11.35
CA LEU A 45 9.20 2.96 12.41
C LEU A 45 9.67 3.52 13.75
N THR A 46 8.88 3.27 14.80
CA THR A 46 9.22 3.63 16.16
C THR A 46 10.37 2.75 16.65
N GLU A 47 11.38 3.36 17.23
CA GLU A 47 12.51 2.69 17.88
C GLU A 47 12.36 2.82 19.40
N ILE A 48 12.59 1.72 20.11
CA ILE A 48 12.46 1.65 21.56
C ILE A 48 13.76 1.09 22.12
N SER A 49 14.37 1.78 23.07
CA SER A 49 15.56 1.33 23.76
C SER A 49 15.40 1.41 25.26
N PHE A 50 15.87 0.42 25.97
CA PHE A 50 15.87 0.35 27.42
C PHE A 50 16.90 -0.68 27.94
N GLU A 51 17.24 -0.54 29.22
CA GLU A 51 18.13 -1.45 29.93
C GLU A 51 17.35 -2.15 31.03
N VAL A 52 17.50 -3.47 31.12
CA VAL A 52 16.91 -4.28 32.17
C VAL A 52 18.01 -4.91 33.03
N LEU A 53 17.73 -5.06 34.31
CA LEU A 53 18.55 -5.83 35.24
C LEU A 53 17.91 -7.20 35.45
N LEU A 54 18.68 -8.25 35.22
CA LEU A 54 18.26 -9.64 35.35
C LEU A 54 18.97 -10.26 36.56
N PRO A 55 18.26 -10.58 37.66
CA PRO A 55 18.88 -11.10 38.85
C PRO A 55 19.37 -12.56 38.66
N MET A 56 20.55 -12.84 39.13
CA MET A 56 21.10 -14.20 39.16
C MET A 56 20.61 -14.97 40.39
N ILE A 57 20.33 -14.27 41.48
CA ILE A 57 19.86 -14.84 42.76
C ILE A 57 18.54 -14.19 43.19
N ASN A 58 17.79 -14.87 44.06
CA ASN A 58 16.51 -14.41 44.58
C ASN A 58 16.71 -13.52 45.83
N ASN A 59 17.37 -12.40 45.68
CA ASN A 59 17.67 -11.48 46.80
C ASN A 59 17.12 -10.06 46.60
N TYR A 60 16.21 -9.86 45.62
CA TYR A 60 15.68 -8.53 45.30
C TYR A 60 14.18 -8.47 45.63
N PRO A 61 13.78 -7.86 46.76
CA PRO A 61 12.37 -7.81 47.19
C PRO A 61 11.45 -7.00 46.25
N PHE A 62 12.03 -6.15 45.40
CA PHE A 62 11.32 -5.37 44.40
C PHE A 62 11.19 -6.08 43.03
N ALA A 63 11.89 -7.21 42.85
CA ALA A 63 11.76 -8.01 41.63
C ALA A 63 10.40 -8.74 41.61
N VAL A 64 9.71 -8.70 40.47
CA VAL A 64 8.40 -9.32 40.28
C VAL A 64 8.50 -10.44 39.26
N TYR A 65 8.16 -11.63 39.67
CA TYR A 65 8.16 -12.82 38.80
C TYR A 65 6.73 -13.28 38.53
N GLN A 66 6.50 -13.81 37.35
CA GLN A 66 5.18 -14.30 36.95
C GLN A 66 4.85 -15.67 37.61
N ASN A 67 5.81 -16.55 37.66
CA ASN A 67 5.66 -17.94 38.13
C ASN A 67 6.78 -18.33 39.14
N GLY A 68 7.09 -17.46 40.13
CA GLY A 68 8.20 -17.65 41.03
C GLY A 68 9.55 -17.22 40.44
N PHE A 69 10.59 -17.29 41.25
CA PHE A 69 11.93 -16.84 40.87
C PHE A 69 12.42 -17.55 39.59
N GLN A 70 12.94 -16.76 38.70
CA GLN A 70 13.66 -17.19 37.49
C GLN A 70 14.99 -16.46 37.43
N SER A 71 16.06 -17.19 37.19
CA SER A 71 17.40 -16.62 37.10
C SER A 71 17.63 -15.85 35.80
N ALA A 72 18.69 -15.04 35.78
CA ALA A 72 19.08 -14.28 34.57
C ALA A 72 19.19 -15.18 33.33
N GLY A 73 19.75 -16.41 33.49
CA GLY A 73 19.89 -17.37 32.38
C GLY A 73 18.55 -17.70 31.66
N TYR A 74 17.48 -17.85 32.43
CA TYR A 74 16.15 -18.06 31.86
C TYR A 74 15.73 -16.91 30.93
N PHE A 75 15.92 -15.66 31.37
CA PHE A 75 15.53 -14.47 30.58
C PHE A 75 16.43 -14.31 29.37
N LEU A 76 17.74 -14.58 29.49
CA LEU A 76 18.69 -14.53 28.39
C LEU A 76 18.31 -15.52 27.28
N GLU A 77 18.00 -16.77 27.66
CA GLU A 77 17.52 -17.79 26.70
C GLU A 77 16.26 -17.34 25.97
N LYS A 78 15.32 -16.71 26.69
CA LYS A 78 14.10 -16.20 26.06
C LYS A 78 14.37 -15.03 25.11
N ILE A 79 15.25 -14.10 25.47
CA ILE A 79 15.66 -12.98 24.61
C ILE A 79 16.33 -13.51 23.35
N GLU A 80 17.23 -14.50 23.50
CA GLU A 80 17.88 -15.13 22.35
C GLU A 80 16.89 -15.85 21.44
N ASN A 81 15.92 -16.56 22.01
CA ASN A 81 14.85 -17.18 21.23
C ASN A 81 14.01 -16.16 20.45
N LEU A 82 13.72 -14.99 21.03
CA LEU A 82 13.04 -13.89 20.31
C LEU A 82 13.90 -13.36 19.15
N LYS A 83 15.22 -13.28 19.33
CA LYS A 83 16.16 -12.86 18.29
C LYS A 83 16.27 -13.87 17.16
N THR A 84 16.47 -15.15 17.50
CA THR A 84 16.71 -16.23 16.54
C THR A 84 15.46 -16.65 15.77
N SER A 85 14.28 -16.55 16.38
CA SER A 85 13.00 -16.88 15.74
C SER A 85 12.69 -15.98 14.52
N LYS A 86 13.27 -14.77 14.48
CA LYS A 86 13.00 -13.75 13.44
C LYS A 86 11.51 -13.41 13.30
N GLN A 87 10.73 -13.66 14.35
CA GLN A 87 9.30 -13.37 14.39
C GLN A 87 9.04 -12.09 15.18
N PRO A 88 8.15 -11.22 14.70
CA PRO A 88 7.72 -10.08 15.48
C PRO A 88 6.87 -10.52 16.67
N PHE A 89 7.03 -9.83 17.80
CA PHE A 89 6.33 -10.12 19.04
C PHE A 89 5.71 -8.87 19.66
N GLN A 90 4.91 -9.05 20.71
CA GLN A 90 4.28 -7.93 21.40
C GLN A 90 5.18 -7.38 22.49
N PHE A 91 5.42 -6.07 22.45
CA PHE A 91 6.02 -5.31 23.54
C PHE A 91 4.93 -4.55 24.28
N ILE A 92 4.77 -4.85 25.57
CA ILE A 92 3.71 -4.26 26.38
C ILE A 92 4.31 -3.62 27.63
N VAL A 93 3.95 -2.35 27.84
CA VAL A 93 4.26 -1.62 29.08
C VAL A 93 2.97 -1.17 29.72
N SER A 94 2.65 -1.74 30.88
CA SER A 94 1.49 -1.36 31.67
C SER A 94 1.91 -0.42 32.81
N ARG A 95 1.27 0.74 32.89
CA ARG A 95 1.49 1.75 33.93
C ARG A 95 0.26 1.82 34.81
N ILE A 96 0.40 1.28 36.03
CA ILE A 96 -0.72 1.17 36.98
C ILE A 96 -0.43 2.03 38.20
N TYR A 97 -1.37 2.89 38.58
CA TYR A 97 -1.35 3.67 39.81
C TYR A 97 -2.66 3.43 40.56
N GLU A 98 -2.59 3.13 41.86
CA GLU A 98 -3.75 2.85 42.71
C GLU A 98 -4.80 1.92 42.09
N LYS A 99 -4.34 0.80 41.52
CA LYS A 99 -5.16 -0.21 40.80
C LYS A 99 -5.81 0.32 39.48
N LYS A 100 -5.57 1.57 39.09
CA LYS A 100 -6.07 2.14 37.85
C LYS A 100 -4.99 2.08 36.76
N LEU A 101 -5.34 1.60 35.58
CA LEU A 101 -4.47 1.66 34.40
C LEU A 101 -4.45 3.11 33.90
N LEU A 102 -3.30 3.76 33.94
CA LEU A 102 -3.11 5.11 33.44
C LEU A 102 -2.94 5.14 31.94
N PHE A 103 -1.94 4.39 31.47
CA PHE A 103 -1.54 4.37 30.08
C PHE A 103 -0.78 3.08 29.79
N SER A 104 -1.08 2.44 28.69
CA SER A 104 -0.35 1.26 28.24
C SER A 104 0.27 1.49 26.86
N THR A 105 1.48 0.99 26.70
CA THR A 105 2.11 0.85 25.38
C THR A 105 1.93 -0.60 24.97
N ASN A 106 1.31 -0.84 23.81
CA ASN A 106 1.18 -2.15 23.22
C ASN A 106 1.56 -2.03 21.75
N MET A 107 2.67 -2.62 21.37
CA MET A 107 3.23 -2.48 20.03
C MET A 107 3.84 -3.80 19.55
N LYS A 108 3.59 -4.14 18.30
CA LYS A 108 4.26 -5.24 17.62
C LYS A 108 5.65 -4.79 17.21
N VAL A 109 6.68 -5.50 17.65
CA VAL A 109 8.08 -5.13 17.48
C VAL A 109 8.92 -6.31 17.02
N SER A 110 10.10 -6.00 16.48
CA SER A 110 11.22 -6.93 16.27
C SER A 110 12.35 -6.57 17.23
N LEU A 111 13.11 -7.57 17.67
CA LEU A 111 14.34 -7.36 18.42
C LEU A 111 15.48 -7.09 17.43
N GLU A 112 15.96 -5.83 17.39
CA GLU A 112 17.05 -5.45 16.47
C GLU A 112 18.40 -5.90 17.00
N ASP A 113 18.69 -5.55 18.24
CA ASP A 113 19.90 -5.98 18.94
C ASP A 113 19.68 -6.01 20.45
N TYR A 114 20.58 -6.69 21.14
CA TYR A 114 20.72 -6.63 22.60
C TYR A 114 22.19 -6.81 22.96
N GLU A 115 22.59 -6.21 24.06
CA GLU A 115 23.93 -6.27 24.61
C GLU A 115 23.86 -6.72 26.07
N ILE A 116 24.71 -7.65 26.44
CA ILE A 116 24.80 -8.18 27.79
C ILE A 116 26.05 -7.58 28.43
N VAL A 117 25.87 -6.94 29.59
CA VAL A 117 26.96 -6.33 30.36
C VAL A 117 26.92 -6.92 31.76
N GLU A 118 28.03 -7.50 32.17
CA GLU A 118 28.27 -7.91 33.54
C GLU A 118 29.15 -6.86 34.21
N ASP A 119 28.62 -6.19 35.22
CA ASP A 119 29.31 -5.12 35.94
C ASP A 119 29.26 -5.43 37.46
N ALA A 120 30.41 -5.45 38.08
CA ALA A 120 30.51 -5.69 39.51
C ALA A 120 29.76 -4.67 40.38
N ASN A 121 29.51 -3.47 39.85
CA ASN A 121 28.72 -2.44 40.54
C ASN A 121 27.22 -2.74 40.57
N GLU A 122 26.73 -3.59 39.68
CA GLU A 122 25.31 -4.01 39.61
C GLU A 122 25.03 -5.21 40.54
N GLY A 123 26.01 -5.64 41.31
CA GLY A 123 25.91 -6.78 42.24
C GLY A 123 25.64 -8.11 41.50
N ASP A 124 24.68 -8.89 42.03
CA ASP A 124 24.30 -10.18 41.44
C ASP A 124 23.25 -10.05 40.30
N CYS A 125 23.35 -9.01 39.49
CA CYS A 125 22.48 -8.77 38.34
C CYS A 125 23.28 -8.67 37.04
N ILE A 126 22.71 -9.20 35.99
CA ILE A 126 23.18 -8.96 34.61
C ILE A 126 22.41 -7.83 34.00
N LYS A 127 23.09 -6.83 33.45
CA LYS A 127 22.49 -5.74 32.72
C LYS A 127 22.35 -6.14 31.25
N VAL A 128 21.15 -5.96 30.71
CA VAL A 128 20.87 -6.20 29.28
C VAL A 128 20.28 -4.95 28.66
N SER A 129 21.00 -4.39 27.70
CA SER A 129 20.50 -3.31 26.84
C SER A 129 19.74 -3.92 25.69
N ILE A 130 18.51 -3.45 25.43
CA ILE A 130 17.60 -4.00 24.43
C ILE A 130 17.15 -2.91 23.50
N ASN A 131 17.30 -3.11 22.19
CA ASN A 131 16.81 -2.25 21.14
C ASN A 131 15.74 -2.96 20.32
N LEU A 132 14.54 -2.38 20.34
CA LEU A 132 13.37 -2.86 19.62
C LEU A 132 12.98 -1.88 18.50
N LYS A 133 12.44 -2.41 17.43
CA LYS A 133 11.89 -1.61 16.35
C LYS A 133 10.45 -2.02 16.05
N GLN A 134 9.60 -1.04 15.84
CA GLN A 134 8.21 -1.29 15.46
C GLN A 134 8.15 -2.17 14.22
N TYR A 135 7.37 -3.24 14.29
CA TYR A 135 7.03 -4.04 13.14
C TYR A 135 5.66 -3.65 12.61
N ARG A 136 5.57 -3.39 11.32
CA ARG A 136 4.31 -3.18 10.61
C ARG A 136 4.12 -4.31 9.63
N ASP A 137 2.98 -4.97 9.71
CA ASP A 137 2.64 -6.00 8.74
C ASP A 137 2.63 -5.37 7.34
N TYR A 138 3.28 -6.02 6.41
CA TYR A 138 3.32 -5.62 5.02
C TYR A 138 2.71 -6.73 4.17
N GLY A 139 2.00 -6.33 3.15
CA GLY A 139 1.36 -7.23 2.20
C GLY A 139 0.95 -6.46 0.97
N THR A 140 0.60 -7.17 -0.08
CA THR A 140 0.03 -6.58 -1.29
C THR A 140 -1.31 -5.96 -0.92
N LYS A 141 -1.38 -4.63 -0.95
CA LYS A 141 -2.67 -3.94 -0.77
C LYS A 141 -3.45 -4.08 -2.07
N THR A 142 -4.50 -4.86 -2.06
CA THR A 142 -5.53 -4.80 -3.09
C THR A 142 -6.31 -3.50 -2.89
N VAL A 143 -6.24 -2.62 -3.87
CA VAL A 143 -7.06 -1.42 -3.90
C VAL A 143 -8.30 -1.76 -4.72
N ASP A 144 -9.44 -1.86 -4.07
CA ASP A 144 -10.73 -1.91 -4.76
C ASP A 144 -11.02 -0.49 -5.29
N ILE A 145 -10.66 -0.25 -6.53
CA ILE A 145 -11.02 0.99 -7.22
C ILE A 145 -12.50 0.90 -7.53
N LYS A 146 -13.34 1.47 -6.68
CA LYS A 146 -14.73 1.77 -7.04
C LYS A 146 -14.68 2.91 -8.05
N LEU A 147 -14.76 2.57 -9.32
CA LEU A 147 -14.99 3.56 -10.36
C LEU A 147 -16.42 4.09 -10.15
N ASP A 148 -16.54 5.34 -9.74
CA ASP A 148 -17.84 6.02 -9.83
C ASP A 148 -18.33 5.95 -11.27
N PRO A 149 -19.58 5.56 -11.50
CA PRO A 149 -20.12 5.52 -12.85
C PRO A 149 -19.95 6.91 -13.46
N TYR A 150 -19.28 6.94 -14.63
CA TYR A 150 -19.08 8.17 -15.39
C TYR A 150 -20.43 8.88 -15.57
N LYS A 151 -20.63 9.98 -14.85
CA LYS A 151 -21.75 10.88 -15.12
C LYS A 151 -21.39 11.68 -16.37
N PRO A 152 -22.07 11.44 -17.51
CA PRO A 152 -21.80 12.22 -18.70
C PRO A 152 -22.05 13.71 -18.38
N LYS A 153 -21.08 14.56 -18.66
CA LYS A 153 -21.26 16.00 -18.54
C LYS A 153 -22.41 16.38 -19.45
N PRO A 154 -23.37 17.21 -19.00
CA PRO A 154 -24.45 17.66 -19.85
C PRO A 154 -23.87 18.36 -21.10
N ILE A 155 -24.23 17.85 -22.27
CA ILE A 155 -23.88 18.47 -23.54
C ILE A 155 -24.76 19.71 -23.62
N ILE A 156 -24.16 20.88 -23.48
CA ILE A 156 -24.82 22.13 -23.79
C ILE A 156 -25.02 22.15 -25.30
N LYS A 157 -26.23 21.84 -25.76
CA LYS A 157 -26.63 22.13 -27.17
C LYS A 157 -26.71 23.63 -27.31
N VAL A 158 -25.68 24.22 -27.88
CA VAL A 158 -25.78 25.62 -28.36
C VAL A 158 -26.64 25.57 -29.62
N THR A 159 -27.91 25.91 -29.48
CA THR A 159 -28.79 26.16 -30.62
C THR A 159 -28.44 27.51 -31.18
N THR A 160 -27.59 27.53 -32.19
CA THR A 160 -27.41 28.75 -33.00
C THR A 160 -28.55 28.80 -33.97
N GLU A 161 -29.61 29.56 -33.64
CA GLU A 161 -30.66 29.87 -34.59
C GLU A 161 -30.12 30.90 -35.58
N ARG A 162 -29.81 30.43 -36.79
CA ARG A 162 -29.60 31.31 -37.96
C ARG A 162 -30.88 31.31 -38.76
N PRO A 163 -31.50 32.47 -39.06
CA PRO A 163 -32.70 32.50 -39.88
C PRO A 163 -32.38 32.00 -41.30
N THR A 164 -33.06 30.96 -41.73
CA THR A 164 -32.94 30.37 -43.05
C THR A 164 -34.04 30.89 -43.94
N THR A 165 -33.62 31.49 -44.99
CA THR A 165 -34.49 31.79 -46.16
C THR A 165 -34.78 30.50 -46.94
N THR A 166 -36.03 30.22 -47.17
CA THR A 166 -36.59 29.07 -47.85
C THR A 166 -36.12 28.95 -49.30
N THR A 167 -35.61 27.77 -49.67
CA THR A 167 -35.81 27.28 -51.06
C THR A 167 -35.81 25.74 -51.03
N SER A 168 -36.95 25.25 -51.51
CA SER A 168 -37.25 23.81 -51.62
C SER A 168 -36.49 23.14 -52.77
N SER A 169 -35.93 21.95 -52.50
CA SER A 169 -35.84 20.91 -53.54
C SER A 169 -35.75 19.53 -52.91
N THR A 170 -36.66 18.73 -53.34
CA THR A 170 -36.92 17.33 -53.01
C THR A 170 -35.81 16.42 -53.55
N SER A 171 -35.20 15.56 -52.75
CA SER A 171 -34.73 14.30 -53.24
C SER A 171 -34.79 13.24 -52.14
N LYS A 172 -35.65 12.27 -52.34
CA LYS A 172 -35.73 11.01 -51.60
C LYS A 172 -34.47 10.21 -51.85
N THR A 173 -33.78 9.79 -50.80
CA THR A 173 -32.90 8.63 -50.92
C THR A 173 -33.11 7.78 -49.67
N SER A 174 -33.63 6.60 -49.95
CA SER A 174 -33.93 5.54 -49.01
C SER A 174 -32.68 5.06 -48.30
N SER A 175 -32.63 5.21 -46.98
CA SER A 175 -31.64 4.53 -46.14
C SER A 175 -32.17 3.14 -45.79
N ALA A 176 -31.64 2.12 -46.48
CA ALA A 176 -31.78 0.73 -46.08
C ALA A 176 -31.08 0.56 -44.71
N SER A 177 -31.84 0.20 -43.71
CA SER A 177 -31.30 -0.24 -42.39
C SER A 177 -30.60 -1.59 -42.59
N GLN A 178 -29.28 -1.58 -42.74
CA GLN A 178 -28.48 -2.79 -42.60
C GLN A 178 -28.46 -3.18 -41.14
N ALA A 179 -28.97 -4.36 -40.81
CA ALA A 179 -28.83 -5.00 -39.52
C ALA A 179 -27.38 -4.97 -39.11
N ALA A 180 -27.08 -4.43 -37.95
CA ALA A 180 -25.72 -4.35 -37.43
C ALA A 180 -25.17 -5.76 -37.24
N LYS A 181 -24.23 -6.16 -38.07
CA LYS A 181 -23.50 -7.43 -37.91
C LYS A 181 -22.73 -7.39 -36.58
N THR A 182 -22.97 -8.36 -35.72
CA THR A 182 -22.28 -8.46 -34.41
C THR A 182 -20.80 -8.71 -34.66
N VAL A 183 -19.96 -7.91 -33.96
CA VAL A 183 -18.50 -8.06 -34.00
C VAL A 183 -18.11 -9.34 -33.26
N THR A 184 -17.52 -10.32 -33.94
CA THR A 184 -17.03 -11.56 -33.36
C THR A 184 -15.52 -11.71 -33.56
N LYS A 185 -14.89 -12.57 -32.74
CA LYS A 185 -13.48 -12.89 -32.94
C LYS A 185 -13.25 -13.50 -34.34
N GLY A 186 -12.24 -13.01 -35.06
CA GLY A 186 -11.89 -13.41 -36.40
C GLY A 186 -12.60 -12.64 -37.51
N CYS A 187 -13.63 -11.81 -37.21
CA CYS A 187 -14.32 -11.03 -38.25
C CYS A 187 -13.40 -9.97 -38.85
N THR A 188 -13.61 -9.73 -40.17
CA THR A 188 -12.94 -8.63 -40.88
C THR A 188 -13.70 -7.32 -40.62
N VAL A 189 -12.96 -6.29 -40.32
CA VAL A 189 -13.53 -4.96 -39.99
C VAL A 189 -12.80 -3.85 -40.73
N ILE A 190 -13.50 -2.72 -40.89
CA ILE A 190 -12.91 -1.44 -41.27
C ILE A 190 -12.86 -0.59 -40.02
N ALA A 191 -11.67 -0.10 -39.68
CA ALA A 191 -11.38 0.68 -38.53
C ALA A 191 -11.13 2.16 -38.87
N ASN A 192 -11.82 3.05 -38.14
CA ASN A 192 -11.69 4.52 -38.23
C ASN A 192 -11.56 5.08 -36.82
N GLY A 193 -10.34 5.31 -36.34
CA GLY A 193 -10.13 5.82 -35.01
C GLY A 193 -8.70 5.63 -34.48
N TYR A 194 -8.49 6.01 -33.23
CA TYR A 194 -7.22 5.83 -32.57
C TYR A 194 -7.07 4.42 -32.02
N LEU A 195 -5.88 3.89 -32.15
CA LEU A 195 -5.44 2.68 -31.46
C LEU A 195 -5.01 3.00 -30.03
N PHE A 196 -5.23 2.06 -29.13
CA PHE A 196 -4.81 2.16 -27.74
C PHE A 196 -4.00 0.93 -27.33
N ARG A 197 -3.11 1.13 -26.35
CA ARG A 197 -2.22 0.07 -25.88
C ARG A 197 -2.99 -1.04 -25.15
N ASP A 198 -4.07 -0.68 -24.45
CA ASP A 198 -4.89 -1.63 -23.73
C ASP A 198 -6.40 -1.41 -23.99
N SER A 199 -7.21 -2.35 -23.51
CA SER A 199 -8.66 -2.33 -23.64
C SER A 199 -9.35 -1.27 -22.78
N TYR A 200 -8.64 -0.60 -21.87
CA TYR A 200 -9.16 0.42 -20.99
C TYR A 200 -8.91 1.85 -21.48
N GLY A 201 -8.23 1.99 -22.61
CA GLY A 201 -7.98 3.27 -23.26
C GLY A 201 -6.69 3.96 -22.82
N ASN A 202 -5.76 3.24 -22.25
CA ASN A 202 -4.45 3.79 -21.90
C ASN A 202 -3.50 3.74 -23.10
N GLY A 203 -2.60 4.72 -23.17
CA GLY A 203 -1.55 4.77 -24.18
C GLY A 203 -2.11 4.94 -25.60
N ARG A 204 -2.65 6.17 -25.88
CA ARG A 204 -3.14 6.52 -27.21
C ARG A 204 -2.03 6.40 -28.27
N GLY A 205 -2.25 5.59 -29.26
CA GLY A 205 -1.34 5.34 -30.39
C GLY A 205 -1.79 6.05 -31.67
N GLN A 206 -1.48 5.41 -32.81
CA GLN A 206 -1.75 5.97 -34.13
C GLN A 206 -3.23 5.99 -34.48
N TYR A 207 -3.65 6.97 -35.28
CA TYR A 207 -4.97 7.01 -35.90
C TYR A 207 -4.99 6.11 -37.14
N ARG A 208 -6.03 5.33 -37.30
CA ARG A 208 -6.28 4.52 -38.50
C ARG A 208 -7.50 5.11 -39.21
N SER A 209 -7.38 5.31 -40.52
CA SER A 209 -8.48 5.76 -41.38
C SER A 209 -8.74 4.70 -42.41
N ASN A 210 -9.98 4.24 -42.50
CA ASN A 210 -10.45 3.21 -43.44
C ASN A 210 -9.56 1.95 -43.47
N TYR A 211 -9.02 1.59 -42.29
CA TYR A 211 -8.04 0.51 -42.17
C TYR A 211 -8.74 -0.87 -42.10
N LYS A 212 -8.41 -1.77 -43.02
CA LYS A 212 -8.96 -3.13 -43.05
C LYS A 212 -8.11 -4.07 -42.19
N GLY A 213 -8.75 -4.70 -41.20
CA GLY A 213 -8.07 -5.63 -40.29
C GLY A 213 -9.02 -6.68 -39.74
N LYS A 214 -8.53 -7.50 -38.81
CA LYS A 214 -9.29 -8.54 -38.12
C LYS A 214 -9.37 -8.29 -36.63
N ILE A 215 -10.42 -8.78 -36.01
CA ILE A 215 -10.56 -8.73 -34.53
C ILE A 215 -10.05 -10.05 -33.96
N ASN A 216 -9.00 -10.03 -33.13
CA ASN A 216 -8.46 -11.25 -32.53
C ASN A 216 -8.83 -11.41 -31.04
N PHE A 217 -9.04 -10.31 -30.29
CA PHE A 217 -9.52 -10.36 -28.92
C PHE A 217 -10.71 -9.41 -28.71
N ILE A 218 -11.60 -9.82 -27.81
CA ILE A 218 -12.74 -9.04 -27.37
C ILE A 218 -12.72 -8.98 -25.84
N ASN A 219 -12.68 -7.79 -25.27
CA ASN A 219 -12.81 -7.56 -23.85
C ASN A 219 -13.98 -6.61 -23.58
N THR A 220 -15.13 -7.18 -23.31
CA THR A 220 -16.37 -6.42 -23.05
C THR A 220 -16.36 -5.58 -21.78
N LYS A 221 -15.38 -5.79 -20.90
CA LYS A 221 -15.22 -4.99 -19.66
C LYS A 221 -14.44 -3.69 -19.87
N GLY A 222 -13.72 -3.57 -20.99
CA GLY A 222 -12.91 -2.38 -21.32
C GLY A 222 -13.70 -1.37 -22.13
N SER A 223 -13.30 -0.08 -22.04
CA SER A 223 -13.86 1.00 -22.86
C SER A 223 -13.52 0.86 -24.36
N HIS A 224 -12.46 0.14 -24.68
CA HIS A 224 -11.98 -0.19 -26.03
C HIS A 224 -12.03 -1.70 -26.23
N PRO A 225 -13.21 -2.26 -26.45
CA PRO A 225 -13.43 -3.71 -26.32
C PRO A 225 -12.79 -4.57 -27.40
N TYR A 226 -12.38 -4.01 -28.54
CA TYR A 226 -11.94 -4.77 -29.69
C TYR A 226 -10.46 -4.56 -29.98
N HIS A 227 -9.71 -5.66 -29.98
CA HIS A 227 -8.30 -5.65 -30.37
C HIS A 227 -8.17 -5.93 -31.87
N LEU A 228 -7.60 -4.96 -32.58
CA LEU A 228 -7.40 -5.00 -34.03
C LEU A 228 -6.04 -5.62 -34.35
N THR A 229 -6.02 -6.47 -35.39
CA THR A 229 -4.81 -6.94 -36.06
C THR A 229 -4.85 -6.57 -37.53
N ASP A 230 -3.72 -6.60 -38.21
CA ASP A 230 -3.69 -6.57 -39.66
C ASP A 230 -4.23 -7.90 -40.27
N MET A 231 -4.28 -7.98 -41.59
CA MET A 231 -4.78 -9.16 -42.26
C MET A 231 -3.89 -10.39 -42.08
N ASN A 232 -2.62 -10.18 -41.70
CA ASN A 232 -1.60 -11.21 -41.50
C ASN A 232 -1.42 -11.62 -40.02
N GLY A 233 -2.21 -11.00 -39.10
CA GLY A 233 -2.17 -11.27 -37.66
C GLY A 233 -1.24 -10.37 -36.84
N GLY A 234 -0.60 -9.38 -37.47
CA GLY A 234 0.23 -8.39 -36.77
C GLY A 234 -0.62 -7.48 -35.84
N TRP A 235 -0.22 -7.37 -34.60
CA TRP A 235 -0.94 -6.60 -33.55
C TRP A 235 -0.92 -5.12 -33.84
N GLN A 236 -2.11 -4.48 -33.81
CA GLN A 236 -2.26 -3.06 -34.03
C GLN A 236 -2.63 -2.32 -32.74
N GLY A 237 -3.59 -2.79 -32.00
CA GLY A 237 -4.03 -2.20 -30.72
C GLY A 237 -5.52 -2.30 -30.48
N TRP A 238 -5.98 -1.70 -29.40
CA TRP A 238 -7.38 -1.72 -28.98
C TRP A 238 -8.15 -0.51 -29.50
N MET A 239 -9.44 -0.68 -29.80
CA MET A 239 -10.28 0.36 -30.39
C MET A 239 -11.67 0.41 -29.75
N LEU A 240 -12.27 1.60 -29.81
CA LEU A 240 -13.67 1.84 -29.44
C LEU A 240 -14.61 1.04 -30.36
N ALA A 241 -15.74 0.61 -29.82
CA ALA A 241 -16.79 -0.05 -30.59
C ALA A 241 -17.33 0.83 -31.75
N SER A 242 -17.45 2.12 -31.52
CA SER A 242 -17.92 3.09 -32.54
C SER A 242 -16.92 3.32 -33.69
N ALA A 243 -15.67 2.94 -33.48
CA ALA A 243 -14.60 3.10 -34.47
C ALA A 243 -14.49 1.92 -35.45
N ILE A 244 -15.34 0.90 -35.32
CA ILE A 244 -15.24 -0.36 -36.07
C ILE A 244 -16.55 -0.66 -36.81
N ARG A 245 -16.43 -1.05 -38.05
CA ARG A 245 -17.55 -1.54 -38.89
C ARG A 245 -17.19 -2.91 -39.48
N VAL A 246 -18.03 -3.91 -39.26
CA VAL A 246 -17.89 -5.24 -39.85
C VAL A 246 -18.15 -5.18 -41.35
N VAL A 247 -17.34 -5.86 -42.11
CA VAL A 247 -17.43 -5.91 -43.58
C VAL A 247 -18.19 -7.15 -44.04
#